data_eab28637f2f2ffe59c10d9b39eef9b34
#
_entry.id   eab28637f2f2ffe59c10d9b39eef9b34
#
_cell.length_a   1.000
_cell.length_b   1.000
_cell.length_c   1.000
_cell.angle_alpha   90.00
_cell.angle_beta   90.00
_cell.angle_gamma   90.00
#
_symmetry.space_group_name_H-M   'P 1'
#
loop_
_entity.id
_entity.type
_entity.pdbx_description
1 polymer ?
#
loop_
_entity_poly.entity_id
_entity_poly.type
_entity_poly.pdbx_seq_one_letter_code
_entity_poly.pdbx_strand_id
1 'polypeptide(L)'
;RLKNVWSYDCNPPDFRMRDGQPVPYSTHSKNSPDGPSEIIGTPVFHQGRLYVAIGQSPIHGVGRGCLSCVDAASGKKMWASELVDRTLATAAIADGLLYLPDYTGNLHCFDADTGQRYWVHPIGAKTWSASALVADGKVYLGTEANTLWVLKAGKELEVLSKTRLKSVPITLTAADGVLYLPTQRSLLALPGKP
;
A
#
# COMPACT_ATOMS: atom_id res chain seq x y z
N ARG A 1 -14.31 -0.32 28.53
CA ARG A 1 -15.17 -0.02 27.36
C ARG A 1 -14.43 0.96 26.46
N LEU A 2 -14.23 0.60 25.18
CA LEU A 2 -13.59 1.49 24.21
C LEU A 2 -14.50 2.71 23.95
N LYS A 3 -13.90 3.90 23.91
CA LYS A 3 -14.57 5.15 23.56
C LYS A 3 -14.03 5.63 22.22
N ASN A 4 -14.93 5.85 21.25
CA ASN A 4 -14.55 6.46 19.99
C ASN A 4 -14.16 7.93 20.24
N VAL A 5 -12.99 8.35 19.73
CA VAL A 5 -12.49 9.72 19.80
C VAL A 5 -12.87 10.48 18.52
N TRP A 6 -12.67 9.85 17.36
CA TRP A 6 -13.07 10.36 16.05
C TRP A 6 -13.24 9.18 15.07
N SER A 7 -13.84 9.45 13.94
CA SER A 7 -13.93 8.51 12.82
C SER A 7 -13.69 9.25 11.49
N TYR A 8 -13.09 8.56 10.55
CA TYR A 8 -12.84 9.05 9.19
C TYR A 8 -13.25 7.98 8.19
N ASP A 9 -14.07 8.36 7.21
CA ASP A 9 -14.42 7.49 6.10
C ASP A 9 -13.38 7.65 5.00
N CYS A 10 -12.63 6.57 4.72
CA CYS A 10 -11.57 6.58 3.73
C CYS A 10 -12.09 6.49 2.29
N ASN A 11 -13.38 6.27 2.09
CA ASN A 11 -13.98 6.27 0.77
C ASN A 11 -14.33 7.70 0.36
N PRO A 12 -13.91 8.15 -0.83
CA PRO A 12 -14.43 9.36 -1.43
C PRO A 12 -15.96 9.34 -1.54
N PRO A 13 -16.64 10.49 -1.48
CA PRO A 13 -18.11 10.54 -1.49
C PRO A 13 -18.75 9.81 -2.66
N ASP A 14 -18.15 9.86 -3.85
CA ASP A 14 -18.65 9.19 -5.05
C ASP A 14 -18.52 7.65 -5.00
N PHE A 15 -17.62 7.08 -4.16
CA PHE A 15 -17.57 5.64 -3.92
C PHE A 15 -18.77 5.15 -3.08
N ARG A 16 -19.37 6.08 -2.33
CA ARG A 16 -20.47 5.82 -1.42
C ARG A 16 -21.85 6.07 -2.05
N MET A 17 -21.90 6.56 -3.27
CA MET A 17 -23.15 6.94 -3.95
C MET A 17 -23.22 6.31 -5.34
N ARG A 18 -24.41 5.88 -5.74
CA ARG A 18 -24.75 5.45 -7.10
C ARG A 18 -26.14 5.97 -7.44
N ASP A 19 -26.28 6.67 -8.57
CA ASP A 19 -27.55 7.24 -9.03
C ASP A 19 -28.30 8.03 -7.94
N GLY A 20 -27.53 8.78 -7.12
CA GLY A 20 -28.04 9.56 -6.01
C GLY A 20 -28.46 8.74 -4.77
N GLN A 21 -28.25 7.43 -4.77
CA GLN A 21 -28.53 6.55 -3.64
C GLN A 21 -27.26 6.07 -2.94
N PRO A 22 -27.26 5.96 -1.60
CA PRO A 22 -26.13 5.39 -0.87
C PRO A 22 -25.87 3.93 -1.28
N VAL A 23 -24.60 3.61 -1.53
CA VAL A 23 -24.14 2.25 -1.74
C VAL A 23 -23.67 1.68 -0.40
N PRO A 24 -24.33 0.63 0.14
CA PRO A 24 -23.92 0.04 1.40
C PRO A 24 -22.59 -0.70 1.27
N TYR A 25 -21.85 -0.81 2.36
CA TYR A 25 -20.77 -1.79 2.46
C TYR A 25 -21.36 -3.19 2.27
N SER A 26 -20.73 -3.98 1.43
CA SER A 26 -21.13 -5.37 1.29
C SER A 26 -20.74 -6.17 2.52
N THR A 27 -21.64 -6.92 3.05
CA THR A 27 -21.40 -7.75 4.22
C THR A 27 -20.84 -9.13 3.87
N HIS A 28 -21.03 -9.63 2.66
CA HIS A 28 -20.49 -10.95 2.21
C HIS A 28 -20.59 -11.11 0.69
N SER A 29 -19.56 -11.55 0.06
CA SER A 29 -19.43 -12.25 -1.23
C SER A 29 -19.99 -11.63 -2.53
N LYS A 30 -20.72 -10.52 -2.51
CA LYS A 30 -21.20 -9.86 -3.72
C LYS A 30 -21.04 -8.35 -3.60
N ASN A 31 -19.82 -7.88 -3.55
CA ASN A 31 -19.58 -6.45 -3.62
C ASN A 31 -19.93 -5.96 -5.01
N SER A 32 -20.60 -4.84 -5.05
CA SER A 32 -20.67 -4.07 -6.26
C SER A 32 -19.25 -3.68 -6.67
N PRO A 33 -18.84 -3.91 -7.93
CA PRO A 33 -17.52 -3.46 -8.40
C PRO A 33 -17.31 -1.96 -8.22
N ASP A 34 -18.38 -1.19 -8.07
CA ASP A 34 -18.36 0.26 -7.87
C ASP A 34 -18.82 0.66 -6.45
N GLY A 35 -18.84 -0.28 -5.52
CA GLY A 35 -19.20 -0.03 -4.12
C GLY A 35 -18.03 0.51 -3.29
N PRO A 36 -18.31 0.87 -2.02
CA PRO A 36 -17.27 1.28 -1.10
C PRO A 36 -16.19 0.22 -0.95
N SER A 37 -14.95 0.67 -0.91
CA SER A 37 -13.79 -0.20 -0.65
C SER A 37 -13.52 -0.34 0.84
N GLU A 38 -12.69 -1.31 1.20
CA GLU A 38 -12.37 -1.69 2.57
C GLU A 38 -10.95 -1.26 2.94
N ILE A 39 -10.69 -1.06 4.22
CA ILE A 39 -9.32 -0.92 4.74
C ILE A 39 -8.79 -2.34 4.97
N ILE A 40 -7.84 -2.78 4.15
CA ILE A 40 -7.24 -4.12 4.23
C ILE A 40 -5.78 -4.02 4.70
N GLY A 41 -4.99 -3.12 4.11
CA GLY A 41 -3.65 -2.81 4.57
C GLY A 41 -3.66 -2.15 5.96
N THR A 42 -2.61 -2.35 6.73
CA THR A 42 -2.48 -1.73 8.05
C THR A 42 -2.29 -0.21 7.91
N PRO A 43 -3.09 0.63 8.61
CA PRO A 43 -2.81 2.06 8.67
C PRO A 43 -1.42 2.34 9.26
N VAL A 44 -0.71 3.32 8.69
CA VAL A 44 0.64 3.68 9.13
C VAL A 44 0.62 5.01 9.87
N PHE A 45 1.09 5.01 11.11
CA PHE A 45 1.33 6.23 11.86
C PHE A 45 2.74 6.74 11.58
N HIS A 46 2.85 8.01 11.16
CA HIS A 46 4.12 8.69 10.97
C HIS A 46 3.97 10.18 11.24
N GLN A 47 4.78 10.73 12.14
CA GLN A 47 4.84 12.17 12.48
C GLN A 47 3.47 12.82 12.73
N GLY A 48 2.65 12.22 13.60
CA GLY A 48 1.34 12.76 13.98
C GLY A 48 0.23 12.56 12.92
N ARG A 49 0.49 11.79 11.87
CA ARG A 49 -0.42 11.50 10.77
C ARG A 49 -0.69 10.01 10.65
N LEU A 50 -1.86 9.68 10.14
CA LEU A 50 -2.23 8.33 9.74
C LEU A 50 -2.40 8.26 8.23
N TYR A 51 -1.75 7.30 7.62
CA TYR A 51 -1.85 7.01 6.19
C TYR A 51 -2.63 5.72 6.02
N VAL A 52 -3.72 5.80 5.29
CA VAL A 52 -4.66 4.70 5.13
C VAL A 52 -4.99 4.55 3.65
N ALA A 53 -4.81 3.36 3.14
CA ALA A 53 -5.19 3.02 1.79
C ALA A 53 -6.35 2.03 1.79
N ILE A 54 -7.23 2.16 0.80
CA ILE A 54 -8.40 1.29 0.64
C ILE A 54 -8.32 0.48 -0.64
N GLY A 55 -9.02 -0.63 -0.65
CA GLY A 55 -9.18 -1.52 -1.78
C GLY A 55 -10.25 -2.55 -1.51
N GLN A 56 -10.37 -3.52 -2.39
CA GLN A 56 -11.23 -4.67 -2.17
C GLN A 56 -10.46 -5.97 -2.34
N SER A 57 -10.78 -6.93 -1.48
CA SER A 57 -10.34 -8.31 -1.68
C SER A 57 -10.79 -8.78 -3.07
N PRO A 58 -9.93 -9.44 -3.83
CA PRO A 58 -10.30 -9.99 -5.15
C PRO A 58 -11.48 -10.94 -5.12
N ILE A 59 -11.79 -11.51 -3.96
CA ILE A 59 -12.97 -12.37 -3.74
C ILE A 59 -14.26 -11.54 -3.72
N HIS A 60 -14.17 -10.27 -3.32
CA HIS A 60 -15.33 -9.39 -3.16
C HIS A 60 -15.60 -8.50 -4.38
N GLY A 61 -14.73 -8.47 -5.37
CA GLY A 61 -14.91 -7.68 -6.59
C GLY A 61 -13.70 -6.84 -6.97
N VAL A 62 -13.91 -5.87 -7.84
CA VAL A 62 -12.81 -5.02 -8.35
C VAL A 62 -12.45 -3.95 -7.34
N GLY A 63 -13.44 -3.19 -6.83
CA GLY A 63 -13.23 -2.08 -5.94
C GLY A 63 -12.43 -0.92 -6.56
N ARG A 64 -12.37 0.18 -5.85
CA ARG A 64 -11.55 1.36 -6.21
C ARG A 64 -10.54 1.63 -5.10
N GLY A 65 -9.41 2.25 -5.44
CA GLY A 65 -8.39 2.63 -4.49
C GLY A 65 -8.48 4.10 -4.11
N CYS A 66 -8.07 4.40 -2.89
CA CYS A 66 -7.80 5.76 -2.41
C CYS A 66 -6.76 5.69 -1.29
N LEU A 67 -5.77 6.56 -1.34
CA LEU A 67 -4.81 6.76 -0.28
C LEU A 67 -5.17 8.05 0.46
N SER A 68 -5.40 7.98 1.75
CA SER A 68 -5.75 9.12 2.60
C SER A 68 -4.68 9.38 3.64
N CYS A 69 -4.40 10.65 3.91
CA CYS A 69 -3.64 11.14 5.06
C CYS A 69 -4.56 11.93 5.98
N VAL A 70 -4.61 11.55 7.24
CA VAL A 70 -5.42 12.22 8.25
C VAL A 70 -4.57 12.61 9.46
N ASP A 71 -4.89 13.71 10.09
CA ASP A 71 -4.31 14.11 11.36
C ASP A 71 -4.70 13.12 12.45
N ALA A 72 -3.73 12.52 13.11
CA ALA A 72 -3.96 11.43 14.06
C ALA A 72 -4.69 11.89 15.35
N ALA A 73 -4.57 13.15 15.72
CA ALA A 73 -5.22 13.68 16.93
C ALA A 73 -6.70 14.00 16.69
N SER A 74 -7.04 14.55 15.52
CA SER A 74 -8.37 15.06 15.22
C SER A 74 -9.19 14.23 14.23
N GLY A 75 -8.55 13.33 13.48
CA GLY A 75 -9.19 12.60 12.38
C GLY A 75 -9.50 13.46 11.15
N LYS A 76 -9.02 14.70 11.10
CA LYS A 76 -9.24 15.58 9.95
C LYS A 76 -8.42 15.14 8.76
N LYS A 77 -9.05 15.08 7.59
CA LYS A 77 -8.35 14.83 6.32
C LYS A 77 -7.35 15.95 6.04
N MET A 78 -6.11 15.59 5.82
CA MET A 78 -5.06 16.47 5.33
C MET A 78 -5.01 16.48 3.81
N TRP A 79 -4.95 15.28 3.22
CA TRP A 79 -5.05 15.07 1.78
C TRP A 79 -5.59 13.68 1.47
N ALA A 80 -6.03 13.47 0.24
CA ALA A 80 -6.37 12.16 -0.28
C ALA A 80 -6.02 12.10 -1.78
N SER A 81 -5.70 10.91 -2.27
CA SER A 81 -5.32 10.66 -3.66
C SER A 81 -6.00 9.40 -4.19
N GLU A 82 -6.71 9.55 -5.30
CA GLU A 82 -7.32 8.45 -6.07
C GLU A 82 -6.40 7.99 -7.22
N LEU A 83 -5.14 8.43 -7.22
CA LEU A 83 -4.14 8.03 -8.22
C LEU A 83 -3.58 6.61 -7.99
N VAL A 84 -4.04 5.93 -6.95
CA VAL A 84 -3.76 4.52 -6.68
C VAL A 84 -4.97 3.69 -7.06
N ASP A 85 -4.76 2.52 -7.62
CA ASP A 85 -5.82 1.53 -7.74
C ASP A 85 -6.04 0.84 -6.38
N ARG A 86 -7.03 -0.06 -6.30
CA ARG A 86 -7.27 -0.82 -5.07
C ARG A 86 -5.96 -1.40 -4.53
N THR A 87 -5.76 -1.30 -3.24
CA THR A 87 -4.58 -1.86 -2.60
C THR A 87 -4.96 -2.71 -1.38
N LEU A 88 -4.19 -3.77 -1.17
CA LEU A 88 -4.25 -4.63 0.02
C LEU A 88 -2.98 -4.46 0.87
N ALA A 89 -2.04 -3.67 0.35
CA ALA A 89 -0.73 -3.48 0.95
C ALA A 89 -0.74 -2.35 1.98
N THR A 90 0.20 -2.44 2.90
CA THR A 90 0.57 -1.38 3.83
C THR A 90 1.58 -0.44 3.17
N ALA A 91 1.44 0.87 3.35
CA ALA A 91 2.41 1.85 2.87
C ALA A 91 3.73 1.75 3.63
N ALA A 92 4.85 2.00 2.96
CA ALA A 92 6.14 2.22 3.60
C ALA A 92 6.50 3.70 3.53
N ILE A 93 6.97 4.28 4.64
CA ILE A 93 7.30 5.71 4.72
C ILE A 93 8.71 5.88 5.26
N ALA A 94 9.53 6.63 4.52
CA ALA A 94 10.85 7.05 4.94
C ALA A 94 11.23 8.37 4.27
N ASP A 95 11.94 9.24 4.98
CA ASP A 95 12.50 10.50 4.48
C ASP A 95 11.47 11.39 3.75
N GLY A 96 10.24 11.45 4.30
CA GLY A 96 9.14 12.23 3.72
C GLY A 96 8.53 11.64 2.45
N LEU A 97 8.90 10.43 2.06
CA LEU A 97 8.36 9.71 0.90
C LEU A 97 7.53 8.51 1.33
N LEU A 98 6.43 8.30 0.65
CA LEU A 98 5.52 7.19 0.86
C LEU A 98 5.51 6.29 -0.38
N TYR A 99 5.73 4.99 -0.17
CA TYR A 99 5.73 3.97 -1.21
C TYR A 99 4.56 3.02 -0.99
N LEU A 100 3.72 2.88 -2.01
CA LEU A 100 2.52 2.06 -1.93
C LEU A 100 2.36 1.24 -3.21
N PRO A 101 2.39 -0.08 -3.14
CA PRO A 101 2.00 -0.92 -4.26
C PRO A 101 0.48 -1.03 -4.34
N ASP A 102 -0.07 -1.00 -5.55
CA ASP A 102 -1.47 -1.35 -5.80
C ASP A 102 -1.61 -2.80 -6.30
N TYR A 103 -2.83 -3.30 -6.23
CA TYR A 103 -3.12 -4.68 -6.63
C TYR A 103 -3.01 -4.90 -8.15
N THR A 104 -3.14 -3.85 -8.96
CA THR A 104 -3.10 -3.96 -10.41
C THR A 104 -1.68 -4.09 -10.96
N GLY A 105 -0.69 -3.88 -10.11
CA GLY A 105 0.71 -4.10 -10.44
C GLY A 105 1.49 -2.83 -10.70
N ASN A 106 1.24 -1.80 -9.92
CA ASN A 106 2.03 -0.58 -9.90
C ASN A 106 2.62 -0.34 -8.51
N LEU A 107 3.81 0.22 -8.47
CA LEU A 107 4.40 0.81 -7.28
C LEU A 107 4.40 2.32 -7.44
N HIS A 108 3.84 3.01 -6.46
CA HIS A 108 3.73 4.46 -6.44
C HIS A 108 4.70 5.06 -5.42
N CYS A 109 5.22 6.26 -5.71
CA CYS A 109 5.92 7.11 -4.75
C CYS A 109 5.20 8.45 -4.63
N PHE A 110 4.87 8.82 -3.41
CA PHE A 110 4.22 10.08 -3.07
C PHE A 110 5.08 10.88 -2.11
N ASP A 111 4.89 12.18 -2.14
CA ASP A 111 5.25 13.06 -1.03
C ASP A 111 4.30 12.77 0.14
N ALA A 112 4.85 12.41 1.29
CA ALA A 112 4.04 12.04 2.45
C ALA A 112 3.28 13.25 3.04
N ASP A 113 3.82 14.47 2.89
CA ASP A 113 3.23 15.67 3.45
C ASP A 113 2.08 16.20 2.61
N THR A 114 2.21 16.15 1.29
CA THR A 114 1.29 16.81 0.35
C THR A 114 0.40 15.86 -0.43
N GLY A 115 0.78 14.57 -0.53
CA GLY A 115 0.09 13.60 -1.39
C GLY A 115 0.42 13.76 -2.87
N GLN A 116 1.40 14.61 -3.23
CA GLN A 116 1.86 14.71 -4.61
C GLN A 116 2.54 13.41 -5.04
N ARG A 117 2.09 12.80 -6.14
CA ARG A 117 2.78 11.64 -6.71
C ARG A 117 3.99 12.08 -7.51
N TYR A 118 5.17 11.57 -7.12
CA TYR A 118 6.42 11.80 -7.86
C TYR A 118 6.53 10.87 -9.05
N TRP A 119 6.25 9.57 -8.84
CA TRP A 119 6.30 8.59 -9.91
C TRP A 119 5.38 7.40 -9.65
N VAL A 120 5.11 6.66 -10.72
CA VAL A 120 4.49 5.33 -10.71
C VAL A 120 5.32 4.42 -11.60
N HIS A 121 5.59 3.19 -11.12
CA HIS A 121 6.36 2.19 -11.84
C HIS A 121 5.54 0.91 -12.02
N PRO A 122 5.29 0.47 -13.26
CA PRO A 122 4.62 -0.80 -13.51
C PRO A 122 5.55 -1.96 -13.14
N ILE A 123 5.17 -2.75 -12.16
CA ILE A 123 5.91 -3.94 -11.72
C ILE A 123 5.47 -5.21 -12.45
N GLY A 124 4.41 -5.10 -13.26
CA GLY A 124 3.98 -6.13 -14.20
C GLY A 124 3.34 -7.37 -13.57
N ALA A 125 3.00 -7.32 -12.29
CA ALA A 125 2.35 -8.42 -11.60
C ALA A 125 1.62 -7.93 -10.36
N LYS A 126 0.59 -8.65 -9.95
CA LYS A 126 -0.21 -8.33 -8.75
C LYS A 126 0.66 -8.36 -7.49
N THR A 127 0.26 -7.55 -6.50
CA THR A 127 0.85 -7.51 -5.16
C THR A 127 -0.21 -7.89 -4.12
N TRP A 128 -0.51 -9.17 -4.02
CA TRP A 128 -1.47 -9.65 -3.02
C TRP A 128 -0.82 -9.76 -1.65
N SER A 129 0.34 -10.40 -1.59
CA SER A 129 0.96 -10.86 -0.34
C SER A 129 2.08 -9.94 0.15
N ALA A 130 2.40 -8.88 -0.57
CA ALA A 130 3.57 -8.07 -0.27
C ALA A 130 3.25 -6.58 -0.15
N SER A 131 3.74 -6.00 0.95
CA SER A 131 3.91 -4.56 1.12
C SER A 131 5.34 -4.16 0.77
N ALA A 132 5.57 -2.90 0.44
CA ALA A 132 6.92 -2.38 0.25
C ALA A 132 7.67 -2.34 1.59
N LEU A 133 8.99 -2.53 1.54
CA LEU A 133 9.92 -2.22 2.62
C LEU A 133 10.86 -1.12 2.15
N VAL A 134 11.08 -0.11 2.98
CA VAL A 134 12.17 0.86 2.79
C VAL A 134 13.27 0.59 3.80
N ALA A 135 14.47 0.30 3.32
CA ALA A 135 15.64 0.10 4.15
C ALA A 135 16.91 0.45 3.36
N ASP A 136 17.91 1.04 4.02
CA ASP A 136 19.21 1.37 3.44
C ASP A 136 19.09 2.11 2.09
N GLY A 137 18.27 3.16 2.05
CA GLY A 137 18.04 3.98 0.84
C GLY A 137 17.42 3.23 -0.34
N LYS A 138 16.80 2.09 -0.09
CA LYS A 138 16.19 1.23 -1.13
C LYS A 138 14.75 0.87 -0.78
N VAL A 139 13.96 0.66 -1.82
CA VAL A 139 12.60 0.13 -1.76
C VAL A 139 12.62 -1.30 -2.27
N TYR A 140 12.16 -2.23 -1.46
CA TYR A 140 12.05 -3.65 -1.78
C TYR A 140 10.58 -4.02 -1.94
N LEU A 141 10.25 -4.73 -3.01
CA LEU A 141 8.87 -5.18 -3.25
C LEU A 141 8.84 -6.56 -3.90
N GLY A 142 8.12 -7.47 -3.27
CA GLY A 142 7.79 -8.78 -3.83
C GLY A 142 6.55 -8.73 -4.72
N THR A 143 6.46 -9.64 -5.70
CA THR A 143 5.28 -9.78 -6.56
C THR A 143 4.85 -11.23 -6.71
N GLU A 144 3.58 -11.44 -7.06
CA GLU A 144 3.01 -12.78 -7.32
C GLU A 144 3.67 -13.50 -8.52
N ALA A 145 4.46 -12.79 -9.34
CA ALA A 145 5.25 -13.39 -10.42
C ALA A 145 6.60 -13.95 -9.95
N ASN A 146 6.78 -14.24 -8.68
CA ASN A 146 8.05 -14.70 -8.09
C ASN A 146 9.20 -13.70 -8.28
N THR A 147 8.92 -12.41 -8.30
CA THR A 147 9.93 -11.40 -8.57
C THR A 147 10.13 -10.50 -7.36
N LEU A 148 11.38 -10.25 -7.02
CA LEU A 148 11.79 -9.22 -6.10
C LEU A 148 12.30 -8.02 -6.90
N TRP A 149 11.68 -6.88 -6.72
CA TRP A 149 12.13 -5.59 -7.21
C TRP A 149 12.90 -4.86 -6.12
N VAL A 150 13.99 -4.21 -6.52
CA VAL A 150 14.75 -3.28 -5.68
C VAL A 150 14.91 -1.99 -6.44
N LEU A 151 14.40 -0.90 -5.87
CA LEU A 151 14.50 0.44 -6.42
C LEU A 151 15.26 1.32 -5.44
N LYS A 152 15.85 2.39 -5.93
CA LYS A 152 16.40 3.45 -5.08
C LYS A 152 15.26 4.22 -4.43
N ALA A 153 15.35 4.47 -3.14
CA ALA A 153 14.42 5.36 -2.46
C ALA A 153 14.71 6.80 -2.89
N GLY A 154 13.70 7.52 -3.36
CA GLY A 154 13.88 8.90 -3.84
C GLY A 154 12.71 9.41 -4.67
N LYS A 155 12.78 10.72 -4.97
CA LYS A 155 11.80 11.42 -5.82
C LYS A 155 11.93 11.07 -7.30
N GLU A 156 13.05 10.50 -7.71
CA GLU A 156 13.31 10.04 -9.06
C GLU A 156 13.23 8.53 -9.13
N LEU A 157 12.62 8.00 -10.19
CA LEU A 157 12.49 6.57 -10.41
C LEU A 157 13.82 5.97 -10.87
N GLU A 158 14.39 5.08 -10.08
CA GLU A 158 15.59 4.33 -10.45
C GLU A 158 15.42 2.86 -10.03
N VAL A 159 15.41 1.95 -11.00
CA VAL A 159 15.36 0.49 -10.75
C VAL A 159 16.78 -0.02 -10.59
N LEU A 160 17.11 -0.52 -9.41
CA LEU A 160 18.44 -1.08 -9.10
C LEU A 160 18.55 -2.55 -9.50
N SER A 161 17.51 -3.33 -9.25
CA SER A 161 17.48 -4.74 -9.68
C SER A 161 16.06 -5.30 -9.80
N LYS A 162 15.95 -6.34 -10.61
CA LYS A 162 14.77 -7.18 -10.76
C LYS A 162 15.23 -8.63 -10.74
N THR A 163 14.90 -9.37 -9.69
CA THR A 163 15.39 -10.72 -9.48
C THR A 163 14.24 -11.72 -9.45
N ARG A 164 14.32 -12.77 -10.27
CA ARG A 164 13.36 -13.88 -10.21
C ARG A 164 13.75 -14.86 -9.11
N LEU A 165 12.79 -15.20 -8.27
CA LEU A 165 12.95 -16.15 -7.17
C LEU A 165 12.29 -17.49 -7.50
N LYS A 166 12.56 -18.51 -6.70
CA LYS A 166 11.94 -19.85 -6.82
C LYS A 166 10.53 -19.91 -6.24
N SER A 167 10.14 -18.93 -5.45
CA SER A 167 8.82 -18.85 -4.77
C SER A 167 8.42 -17.39 -4.62
N VAL A 168 7.12 -17.13 -4.51
CA VAL A 168 6.55 -15.79 -4.31
C VAL A 168 7.15 -15.15 -3.06
N PRO A 169 7.84 -13.99 -3.19
CA PRO A 169 8.26 -13.20 -2.05
C PRO A 169 7.06 -12.48 -1.43
N ILE A 170 7.05 -12.43 -0.11
CA ILE A 170 6.08 -11.65 0.67
C ILE A 170 6.75 -10.43 1.27
N THR A 171 6.08 -9.71 2.18
CA THR A 171 6.65 -8.51 2.80
C THR A 171 7.97 -8.82 3.51
N LEU A 172 9.02 -8.11 3.11
CA LEU A 172 10.35 -8.23 3.68
C LEU A 172 10.45 -7.45 5.00
N THR A 173 11.46 -7.79 5.80
CA THR A 173 11.88 -6.97 6.94
C THR A 173 13.41 -6.87 6.99
N ALA A 174 13.93 -5.82 7.62
CA ALA A 174 15.36 -5.61 7.79
C ALA A 174 15.66 -5.28 9.25
N ALA A 175 16.69 -5.93 9.80
CA ALA A 175 17.19 -5.67 11.14
C ALA A 175 18.68 -6.03 11.22
N ASP A 176 19.45 -5.28 12.00
CA ASP A 176 20.85 -5.55 12.33
C ASP A 176 21.74 -5.85 11.10
N GLY A 177 21.55 -5.09 10.01
CA GLY A 177 22.32 -5.28 8.78
C GLY A 177 21.93 -6.52 7.97
N VAL A 178 20.85 -7.18 8.31
CA VAL A 178 20.33 -8.35 7.61
C VAL A 178 18.98 -8.04 6.98
N LEU A 179 18.82 -8.41 5.72
CA LEU A 179 17.52 -8.38 5.02
C LEU A 179 16.89 -9.78 5.11
N TYR A 180 15.74 -9.86 5.74
CA TYR A 180 14.95 -11.10 5.83
C TYR A 180 13.91 -11.09 4.71
N LEU A 181 14.05 -12.07 3.83
CA LEU A 181 13.18 -12.26 2.67
C LEU A 181 12.32 -13.52 2.89
N PRO A 182 11.10 -13.36 3.39
CA PRO A 182 10.16 -14.45 3.45
C PRO A 182 9.58 -14.71 2.06
N THR A 183 9.38 -15.98 1.77
CA THR A 183 8.64 -16.45 0.60
C THR A 183 7.52 -17.36 1.05
N GLN A 184 6.63 -17.78 0.16
CA GLN A 184 5.61 -18.76 0.50
C GLN A 184 6.18 -20.11 1.00
N ARG A 185 7.47 -20.38 0.82
CA ARG A 185 8.08 -21.68 1.15
C ARG A 185 9.25 -21.60 2.13
N SER A 186 9.89 -20.46 2.28
CA SER A 186 11.10 -20.33 3.08
C SER A 186 11.32 -18.89 3.55
N LEU A 187 12.06 -18.75 4.63
CA LEU A 187 12.62 -17.49 5.08
C LEU A 187 14.12 -17.49 4.76
N LEU A 188 14.57 -16.49 4.03
CA LEU A 188 15.97 -16.26 3.67
C LEU A 188 16.51 -15.10 4.49
N ALA A 189 17.71 -15.24 5.02
CA ALA A 189 18.47 -14.17 5.65
C ALA A 189 19.61 -13.77 4.70
N LEU A 190 19.61 -12.54 4.24
CA LEU A 190 20.55 -12.00 3.28
C LEU A 190 21.39 -10.93 4.01
N PRO A 191 22.70 -11.15 4.23
CA PRO A 191 23.55 -10.16 4.88
C PRO A 191 23.67 -8.91 4.00
N GLY A 192 23.60 -7.75 4.62
CA GLY A 192 24.00 -6.49 3.97
C GLY A 192 25.47 -6.57 3.54
N LYS A 193 25.84 -5.78 2.53
CA LYS A 193 27.28 -5.59 2.24
C LYS A 193 27.91 -4.86 3.43
N PRO A 194 29.09 -5.30 3.89
CA PRO A 194 29.84 -4.57 4.90
C PRO A 194 30.21 -3.17 4.40
#